data_f9f787cbf9cea4e775089b6db8e68f67
#
_entry.id   f9f787cbf9cea4e775089b6db8e68f67
#
_cell.length_a   1.000
_cell.length_b   1.000
_cell.length_c   1.000
_cell.angle_alpha   90.00
_cell.angle_beta   90.00
_cell.angle_gamma   90.00
#
_symmetry.space_group_name_H-M   'P 1'
#
loop_
_entity.id
_entity.type
_entity.pdbx_description
1 polymer ?
#
loop_
_entity_poly.entity_id
_entity_poly.type
_entity_poly.pdbx_seq_one_letter_code
_entity_poly.pdbx_strand_id
1 'polypeptide(L)'
;VKLLVTQSKSTLANRAFDYSGRVLLPLWGKYYPDGPRPQNALKAAREWLSGRIKLPEAKGRILQCHAAAREAENNHVARSAARAIGQSASTVHSARHCIGLALYGALAVACNALGVDAPRERLERRAAEECERMLDALREVSIENEPNPAKIDWKC
;
A
#
# COMPACT_ATOMS: atom_id res chain seq x y z
N VAL A 1 10.61 -10.27 3.02
CA VAL A 1 11.75 -9.34 3.21
C VAL A 1 12.88 -9.65 2.24
N LYS A 2 13.36 -10.93 2.16
CA LYS A 2 14.49 -11.29 1.28
C LYS A 2 14.28 -10.88 -0.18
N LEU A 3 13.08 -11.07 -0.74
CA LEU A 3 12.78 -10.69 -2.11
C LEU A 3 12.73 -9.16 -2.32
N LEU A 4 12.27 -8.41 -1.32
CA LEU A 4 12.19 -6.95 -1.42
C LEU A 4 13.55 -6.27 -1.66
N VAL A 5 14.61 -6.78 -1.04
CA VAL A 5 15.95 -6.19 -1.16
C VAL A 5 16.69 -6.57 -2.45
N THR A 6 16.12 -7.44 -3.26
CA THR A 6 16.66 -7.81 -4.59
C THR A 6 15.99 -7.04 -5.72
N GLN A 7 14.91 -6.31 -5.45
CA GLN A 7 14.14 -5.60 -6.46
C GLN A 7 14.40 -4.09 -6.43
N SER A 8 14.29 -3.44 -7.58
CA SER A 8 14.41 -1.98 -7.67
C SER A 8 13.24 -1.27 -6.96
N LYS A 9 13.46 -0.02 -6.58
CA LYS A 9 12.40 0.81 -6.00
C LYS A 9 11.22 0.97 -6.97
N SER A 10 11.47 1.05 -8.27
CA SER A 10 10.42 1.14 -9.29
C SER A 10 9.55 -0.12 -9.33
N THR A 11 10.16 -1.30 -9.31
CA THR A 11 9.43 -2.58 -9.27
C THR A 11 8.57 -2.68 -8.03
N LEU A 12 9.12 -2.35 -6.85
CA LEU A 12 8.39 -2.35 -5.59
C LEU A 12 7.23 -1.34 -5.58
N ALA A 13 7.46 -0.13 -6.09
CA ALA A 13 6.44 0.91 -6.16
C ALA A 13 5.30 0.53 -7.10
N ASN A 14 5.61 0.11 -8.33
CA ASN A 14 4.60 -0.28 -9.30
C ASN A 14 3.75 -1.45 -8.77
N ARG A 15 4.38 -2.44 -8.15
CA ARG A 15 3.65 -3.56 -7.54
C ARG A 15 2.72 -3.10 -6.43
N ALA A 16 3.18 -2.20 -5.57
CA ALA A 16 2.37 -1.63 -4.49
C ALA A 16 1.17 -0.83 -5.05
N PHE A 17 1.38 -0.05 -6.12
CA PHE A 17 0.32 0.71 -6.76
C PHE A 17 -0.75 -0.20 -7.39
N ASP A 18 -0.32 -1.26 -8.07
CA ASP A 18 -1.25 -2.18 -8.74
C ASP A 18 -2.12 -2.92 -7.74
N TYR A 19 -1.54 -3.41 -6.66
CA TYR A 19 -2.32 -4.02 -5.59
C TYR A 19 -3.28 -3.01 -4.94
N SER A 20 -2.79 -1.83 -4.59
CA SER A 20 -3.62 -0.77 -3.97
C SER A 20 -4.78 -0.36 -4.88
N GLY A 21 -4.54 -0.23 -6.18
CA GLY A 21 -5.58 0.11 -7.16
C GLY A 21 -6.64 -0.97 -7.30
N ARG A 22 -6.25 -2.23 -7.32
CA ARG A 22 -7.17 -3.36 -7.55
C ARG A 22 -7.92 -3.81 -6.29
N VAL A 23 -7.31 -3.70 -5.12
CA VAL A 23 -7.84 -4.26 -3.88
C VAL A 23 -8.25 -3.18 -2.88
N LEU A 24 -7.37 -2.21 -2.62
CA LEU A 24 -7.57 -1.28 -1.52
C LEU A 24 -8.43 -0.07 -1.89
N LEU A 25 -8.33 0.46 -3.10
CA LEU A 25 -9.22 1.54 -3.56
C LEU A 25 -10.69 1.13 -3.56
N PRO A 26 -11.09 -0.08 -4.03
CA PRO A 26 -12.46 -0.55 -3.86
C PRO A 26 -12.91 -0.65 -2.40
N LEU A 27 -12.04 -1.07 -1.48
CA LEU A 27 -12.38 -1.09 -0.05
C LEU A 27 -12.61 0.30 0.52
N TRP A 28 -11.77 1.27 0.16
CA TRP A 28 -12.00 2.68 0.51
C TRP A 28 -13.30 3.20 -0.08
N GLY A 29 -13.52 3.01 -1.38
CA GLY A 29 -14.69 3.49 -2.11
C GLY A 29 -16.02 2.93 -1.63
N LYS A 30 -16.02 1.74 -1.02
CA LYS A 30 -17.20 1.15 -0.40
C LYS A 30 -17.79 2.03 0.71
N TYR A 31 -16.95 2.75 1.44
CA TYR A 31 -17.33 3.59 2.58
C TYR A 31 -17.26 5.09 2.28
N TYR A 32 -16.38 5.49 1.36
CA TYR A 32 -16.12 6.88 0.98
C TYR A 32 -16.10 7.02 -0.55
N PRO A 33 -17.23 6.83 -1.23
CA PRO A 33 -17.30 6.83 -2.70
C PRO A 33 -16.87 8.18 -3.31
N ASP A 34 -17.13 9.28 -2.61
CA ASP A 34 -16.77 10.65 -3.04
C ASP A 34 -15.43 11.14 -2.44
N GLY A 35 -14.65 10.22 -1.85
CA GLY A 35 -13.37 10.53 -1.21
C GLY A 35 -12.16 10.29 -2.13
N PRO A 36 -11.74 11.25 -2.98
CA PRO A 36 -10.73 10.98 -4.02
C PRO A 36 -9.28 10.98 -3.53
N ARG A 37 -9.02 11.37 -2.29
CA ARG A 37 -7.66 11.56 -1.77
C ARG A 37 -6.74 10.33 -1.89
N PRO A 38 -7.16 9.08 -1.57
CA PRO A 38 -6.32 7.91 -1.77
C PRO A 38 -6.01 7.63 -3.24
N GLN A 39 -6.99 7.77 -4.13
CA GLN A 39 -6.77 7.64 -5.57
C GLN A 39 -5.81 8.70 -6.11
N ASN A 40 -5.97 9.95 -5.67
CA ASN A 40 -5.09 11.06 -6.06
C ASN A 40 -3.65 10.83 -5.58
N ALA A 41 -3.43 10.22 -4.42
CA ALA A 41 -2.09 9.87 -3.93
C ALA A 41 -1.41 8.83 -4.83
N LEU A 42 -2.11 7.77 -5.24
CA LEU A 42 -1.56 6.77 -6.18
C LEU A 42 -1.28 7.39 -7.54
N LYS A 43 -2.18 8.22 -8.06
CA LYS A 43 -1.98 8.93 -9.32
C LYS A 43 -0.73 9.81 -9.26
N ALA A 44 -0.60 10.64 -8.23
CA ALA A 44 0.55 11.51 -8.06
C ALA A 44 1.87 10.73 -7.91
N ALA A 45 1.85 9.59 -7.19
CA ALA A 45 3.02 8.74 -7.07
C ALA A 45 3.46 8.15 -8.43
N ARG A 46 2.52 7.71 -9.26
CA ARG A 46 2.80 7.26 -10.65
C ARG A 46 3.32 8.39 -11.53
N GLU A 47 2.74 9.58 -11.43
CA GLU A 47 3.15 10.76 -12.18
C GLU A 47 4.57 11.21 -11.81
N TRP A 48 4.92 11.15 -10.52
CA TRP A 48 6.29 11.41 -10.09
C TRP A 48 7.26 10.34 -10.61
N LEU A 49 6.90 9.06 -10.51
CA LEU A 49 7.76 7.97 -10.98
C LEU A 49 8.05 8.07 -12.48
N SER A 50 7.11 8.60 -13.26
CA SER A 50 7.26 8.89 -14.70
C SER A 50 7.89 10.27 -15.01
N GLY A 51 8.29 11.03 -14.01
CA GLY A 51 8.91 12.34 -14.16
C GLY A 51 7.99 13.49 -14.53
N ARG A 52 6.66 13.30 -14.45
CA ARG A 52 5.66 14.34 -14.84
C ARG A 52 5.43 15.41 -13.79
N ILE A 53 5.63 15.09 -12.53
CA ILE A 53 5.51 16.05 -11.41
C ILE A 53 6.73 15.98 -10.50
N LYS A 54 6.90 17.01 -9.66
CA LYS A 54 7.99 17.06 -8.67
C LYS A 54 7.61 16.33 -7.38
N LEU A 55 8.62 15.85 -6.64
CA LEU A 55 8.43 15.12 -5.39
C LEU A 55 7.60 15.87 -4.33
N PRO A 56 7.77 17.19 -4.10
CA PRO A 56 6.93 17.91 -3.13
C PRO A 56 5.43 17.84 -3.45
N GLU A 57 5.05 17.87 -4.72
CA GLU A 57 3.66 17.73 -5.15
C GLU A 57 3.12 16.33 -4.85
N ALA A 58 3.87 15.28 -5.20
CA ALA A 58 3.50 13.90 -4.87
C ALA A 58 3.36 13.71 -3.35
N LYS A 59 4.32 14.21 -2.55
CA LYS A 59 4.27 14.18 -1.09
C LYS A 59 3.02 14.87 -0.53
N GLY A 60 2.63 16.02 -1.09
CA GLY A 60 1.41 16.73 -0.69
C GLY A 60 0.16 15.85 -0.83
N ARG A 61 0.02 15.14 -1.95
CA ARG A 61 -1.10 14.21 -2.18
C ARG A 61 -1.04 12.98 -1.26
N ILE A 62 0.14 12.46 -0.99
CA ILE A 62 0.34 11.36 -0.04
C ILE A 62 -0.09 11.77 1.38
N LEU A 63 0.29 12.97 1.83
CA LEU A 63 -0.13 13.49 3.13
C LEU A 63 -1.65 13.66 3.23
N GLN A 64 -2.31 14.08 2.16
CA GLN A 64 -3.78 14.14 2.09
C GLN A 64 -4.43 12.75 2.22
N CYS A 65 -3.83 11.71 1.65
CA CYS A 65 -4.28 10.34 1.84
C CYS A 65 -4.16 9.89 3.30
N HIS A 66 -3.05 10.19 3.96
CA HIS A 66 -2.88 9.90 5.38
C HIS A 66 -3.86 10.71 6.27
N ALA A 67 -4.20 11.95 5.87
CA ALA A 67 -5.24 12.73 6.53
C ALA A 67 -6.61 12.06 6.38
N ALA A 68 -6.97 11.59 5.18
CA ALA A 68 -8.20 10.83 4.95
C ALA A 68 -8.29 9.58 5.85
N ALA A 69 -7.17 8.88 6.03
CA ALA A 69 -7.12 7.73 6.93
C ALA A 69 -7.38 8.13 8.40
N ARG A 70 -6.88 9.28 8.85
CA ARG A 70 -7.15 9.77 10.21
C ARG A 70 -8.61 10.17 10.41
N GLU A 71 -9.20 10.82 9.42
CA GLU A 71 -10.61 11.23 9.44
C GLU A 71 -11.57 10.03 9.43
N ALA A 72 -11.15 8.90 8.86
CA ALA A 72 -11.89 7.63 8.87
C ALA A 72 -11.70 6.81 10.17
N GLU A 73 -11.46 7.46 11.31
CA GLU A 73 -11.11 6.80 12.59
C GLU A 73 -12.13 5.79 13.07
N ASN A 74 -13.41 6.00 12.81
CA ASN A 74 -14.51 5.12 13.21
C ASN A 74 -14.77 3.98 12.21
N ASN A 75 -14.04 3.92 11.10
CA ASN A 75 -14.15 2.85 10.10
C ASN A 75 -12.80 2.15 9.93
N HIS A 76 -12.59 1.07 10.66
CA HIS A 76 -11.32 0.34 10.67
C HIS A 76 -10.90 -0.20 9.30
N VAL A 77 -11.85 -0.63 8.46
CA VAL A 77 -11.57 -1.12 7.11
C VAL A 77 -11.06 0.02 6.22
N ALA A 78 -11.82 1.11 6.14
CA ALA A 78 -11.47 2.26 5.32
C ALA A 78 -10.17 2.93 5.81
N ARG A 79 -10.01 3.09 7.12
CA ARG A 79 -8.80 3.64 7.74
C ARG A 79 -7.56 2.84 7.39
N SER A 80 -7.63 1.50 7.51
CA SER A 80 -6.51 0.62 7.18
C SER A 80 -6.23 0.60 5.69
N ALA A 81 -7.26 0.59 4.83
CA ALA A 81 -7.12 0.69 3.39
C ALA A 81 -6.42 1.99 2.97
N ALA A 82 -6.87 3.14 3.47
CA ALA A 82 -6.25 4.43 3.16
C ALA A 82 -4.80 4.54 3.68
N ARG A 83 -4.51 3.98 4.85
CA ARG A 83 -3.12 3.88 5.37
C ARG A 83 -2.23 3.05 4.45
N ALA A 84 -2.72 1.87 4.02
CA ALA A 84 -1.99 1.02 3.10
C ALA A 84 -1.74 1.70 1.75
N ILE A 85 -2.73 2.42 1.21
CA ILE A 85 -2.61 3.20 -0.02
C ILE A 85 -1.56 4.32 0.15
N GLY A 86 -1.60 5.04 1.25
CA GLY A 86 -0.61 6.08 1.57
C GLY A 86 0.81 5.52 1.68
N GLN A 87 0.99 4.36 2.31
CA GLN A 87 2.26 3.65 2.38
C GLN A 87 2.73 3.18 0.99
N SER A 88 1.83 2.63 0.18
CA SER A 88 2.14 2.25 -1.21
C SER A 88 2.64 3.44 -2.02
N ALA A 89 1.93 4.57 -1.97
CA ALA A 89 2.35 5.79 -2.64
C ALA A 89 3.68 6.32 -2.10
N SER A 90 3.95 6.19 -0.80
CA SER A 90 5.21 6.62 -0.16
C SER A 90 6.43 5.79 -0.59
N THR A 91 6.24 4.61 -1.21
CA THR A 91 7.33 3.77 -1.72
C THR A 91 8.19 4.52 -2.75
N VAL A 92 7.65 5.51 -3.44
CA VAL A 92 8.39 6.34 -4.42
C VAL A 92 9.57 7.09 -3.79
N HIS A 93 9.46 7.55 -2.57
CA HIS A 93 10.57 8.25 -1.91
C HIS A 93 11.35 7.37 -0.92
N SER A 94 10.74 6.30 -0.40
CA SER A 94 11.43 5.35 0.45
C SER A 94 10.88 3.94 0.27
N ALA A 95 11.70 3.03 -0.24
CA ALA A 95 11.30 1.66 -0.57
C ALA A 95 10.76 0.88 0.64
N ARG A 96 11.18 1.19 1.87
CA ARG A 96 10.70 0.53 3.09
C ARG A 96 9.17 0.65 3.28
N HIS A 97 8.54 1.67 2.71
CA HIS A 97 7.10 1.87 2.82
C HIS A 97 6.29 0.75 2.13
N CYS A 98 6.89 -0.02 1.22
CA CYS A 98 6.24 -1.18 0.61
C CYS A 98 5.76 -2.22 1.65
N ILE A 99 6.39 -2.31 2.82
CA ILE A 99 5.95 -3.17 3.92
C ILE A 99 4.63 -2.69 4.55
N GLY A 100 4.38 -1.39 4.56
CA GLY A 100 3.12 -0.83 5.07
C GLY A 100 1.91 -1.33 4.28
N LEU A 101 2.10 -1.66 2.99
CA LEU A 101 1.08 -2.33 2.19
C LEU A 101 0.67 -3.68 2.81
N ALA A 102 1.64 -4.52 3.18
CA ALA A 102 1.35 -5.82 3.77
C ALA A 102 0.68 -5.67 5.15
N LEU A 103 1.21 -4.78 6.01
CA LEU A 103 0.71 -4.60 7.37
C LEU A 103 -0.73 -4.07 7.40
N TYR A 104 -0.97 -2.93 6.76
CA TYR A 104 -2.29 -2.29 6.78
C TYR A 104 -3.25 -2.87 5.74
N GLY A 105 -2.75 -3.28 4.58
CA GLY A 105 -3.57 -3.83 3.50
C GLY A 105 -4.16 -5.18 3.85
N ALA A 106 -3.36 -6.08 4.40
CA ALA A 106 -3.83 -7.39 4.84
C ALA A 106 -4.87 -7.26 5.98
N LEU A 107 -4.65 -6.32 6.91
CA LEU A 107 -5.62 -6.03 7.97
C LEU A 107 -6.94 -5.50 7.38
N ALA A 108 -6.90 -4.57 6.44
CA ALA A 108 -8.10 -4.04 5.80
C ALA A 108 -8.92 -5.15 5.12
N VAL A 109 -8.27 -6.05 4.39
CA VAL A 109 -8.92 -7.20 3.73
C VAL A 109 -9.50 -8.18 4.75
N ALA A 110 -8.76 -8.49 5.82
CA ALA A 110 -9.24 -9.40 6.86
C ALA A 110 -10.47 -8.83 7.58
N CYS A 111 -10.42 -7.56 7.99
CA CYS A 111 -11.55 -6.89 8.65
C CYS A 111 -12.78 -6.76 7.73
N ASN A 112 -12.57 -6.49 6.43
CA ASN A 112 -13.67 -6.45 5.49
C ASN A 112 -14.35 -7.82 5.29
N ALA A 113 -13.57 -8.90 5.33
CA ALA A 113 -14.07 -10.25 5.12
C ALA A 113 -14.78 -10.85 6.35
N LEU A 114 -14.27 -10.55 7.55
CA LEU A 114 -14.69 -11.23 8.78
C LEU A 114 -15.41 -10.31 9.78
N GLY A 115 -15.38 -8.99 9.56
CA GLY A 115 -15.79 -7.98 10.55
C GLY A 115 -14.66 -7.65 11.54
N VAL A 116 -14.71 -6.43 12.07
CA VAL A 116 -13.67 -5.91 13.00
C VAL A 116 -13.70 -6.60 14.37
N ASP A 117 -14.86 -7.13 14.76
CA ASP A 117 -15.08 -7.82 16.03
C ASP A 117 -14.81 -9.34 15.95
N ALA A 118 -14.34 -9.83 14.81
CA ALA A 118 -13.98 -11.24 14.66
C ALA A 118 -12.83 -11.61 15.60
N PRO A 119 -12.77 -12.87 16.07
CA PRO A 119 -11.68 -13.33 16.93
C PRO A 119 -10.32 -13.03 16.31
N ARG A 120 -9.40 -12.51 17.12
CA ARG A 120 -8.06 -12.08 16.69
C ARG A 120 -7.34 -13.15 15.86
N GLU A 121 -7.38 -14.41 16.31
CA GLU A 121 -6.76 -15.53 15.60
C GLU A 121 -7.30 -15.70 14.16
N ARG A 122 -8.62 -15.48 13.97
CA ARG A 122 -9.23 -15.55 12.63
C ARG A 122 -8.80 -14.39 11.75
N LEU A 123 -8.72 -13.17 12.30
CA LEU A 123 -8.23 -11.99 11.59
C LEU A 123 -6.77 -12.17 11.18
N GLU A 124 -5.92 -12.65 12.10
CA GLU A 124 -4.50 -12.91 11.82
C GLU A 124 -4.31 -13.97 10.73
N ARG A 125 -5.07 -15.07 10.77
CA ARG A 125 -5.04 -16.11 9.73
C ARG A 125 -5.45 -15.54 8.37
N ARG A 126 -6.56 -14.79 8.31
CA ARG A 126 -7.02 -14.19 7.06
C ARG A 126 -6.04 -13.14 6.52
N ALA A 127 -5.42 -12.35 7.40
CA ALA A 127 -4.37 -11.39 7.02
C ALA A 127 -3.11 -12.10 6.51
N ALA A 128 -2.71 -13.23 7.11
CA ALA A 128 -1.58 -14.03 6.64
C ALA A 128 -1.82 -14.58 5.24
N GLU A 129 -3.00 -15.12 4.95
CA GLU A 129 -3.38 -15.56 3.60
C GLU A 129 -3.27 -14.42 2.58
N GLU A 130 -3.65 -13.21 2.96
CA GLU A 130 -3.53 -12.05 2.07
C GLU A 130 -2.07 -11.63 1.85
N CYS A 131 -1.23 -11.72 2.90
CA CYS A 131 0.21 -11.49 2.77
C CYS A 131 0.86 -12.52 1.82
N GLU A 132 0.42 -13.78 1.83
CA GLU A 132 0.89 -14.80 0.87
C GLU A 132 0.52 -14.42 -0.57
N ARG A 133 -0.72 -13.99 -0.82
CA ARG A 133 -1.14 -13.48 -2.14
C ARG A 133 -0.32 -12.27 -2.59
N MET A 134 -0.04 -11.34 -1.67
CA MET A 134 0.83 -10.20 -1.97
C MET A 134 2.25 -10.64 -2.33
N LEU A 135 2.77 -11.66 -1.65
CA LEU A 135 4.10 -12.20 -1.92
C LEU A 135 4.15 -12.92 -3.26
N ASP A 136 3.15 -13.74 -3.59
CA ASP A 136 3.08 -14.43 -4.87
C ASP A 136 3.00 -13.43 -6.03
N ALA A 137 2.18 -12.42 -5.90
CA ALA A 137 2.10 -11.37 -6.89
C ALA A 137 3.37 -10.48 -6.98
N LEU A 138 4.19 -10.40 -5.94
CA LEU A 138 5.52 -9.82 -6.03
C LEU A 138 6.49 -10.75 -6.77
N ARG A 139 6.40 -12.07 -6.54
CA ARG A 139 7.20 -13.08 -7.26
C ARG A 139 6.95 -13.05 -8.76
N GLU A 140 5.70 -12.88 -9.18
CA GLU A 140 5.32 -12.80 -10.61
C GLU A 140 5.97 -11.63 -11.34
N VAL A 141 6.21 -10.50 -10.67
CA VAL A 141 6.82 -9.30 -11.26
C VAL A 141 8.29 -9.14 -10.91
N SER A 142 8.84 -10.02 -10.09
CA SER A 142 10.25 -9.95 -9.69
C SER A 142 11.18 -10.28 -10.85
N ILE A 143 12.29 -9.55 -10.93
CA ILE A 143 13.31 -9.70 -11.95
C ILE A 143 14.54 -10.31 -11.28
N GLU A 144 15.02 -11.42 -11.84
CA GLU A 144 16.26 -12.03 -11.36
C GLU A 144 17.46 -11.11 -11.66
N ASN A 145 18.27 -10.85 -10.63
CA ASN A 145 19.43 -9.94 -10.71
C ASN A 145 19.05 -8.54 -11.22
N GLU A 146 17.91 -8.02 -10.77
CA GLU A 146 17.45 -6.69 -11.19
C GLU A 146 18.54 -5.62 -10.90
N PRO A 147 18.90 -4.76 -11.87
CA PRO A 147 19.85 -3.69 -11.64
C PRO A 147 19.33 -2.66 -10.64
N ASN A 148 20.23 -2.10 -9.83
CA ASN A 148 19.92 -1.09 -8.82
C ASN A 148 18.85 -1.52 -7.79
N PRO A 149 19.05 -2.65 -7.08
CA PRO A 149 18.11 -3.08 -6.07
C PRO A 149 17.94 -2.02 -4.98
N ALA A 150 16.76 -1.95 -4.41
CA ALA A 150 16.43 -0.95 -3.41
C ALA A 150 17.26 -1.13 -2.13
N LYS A 151 17.95 -0.09 -1.73
CA LYS A 151 18.61 -0.04 -0.41
C LYS A 151 17.55 0.27 0.64
N ILE A 152 17.20 -0.72 1.45
CA ILE A 152 16.18 -0.59 2.47
C ILE A 152 16.85 -0.60 3.85
N ASP A 153 16.78 0.54 4.55
CA ASP A 153 17.14 0.60 5.96
C ASP A 153 15.92 0.19 6.78
N TRP A 154 16.05 -0.94 7.50
CA TRP A 154 15.02 -1.49 8.37
C TRP A 154 15.09 -0.95 9.81
N LYS A 155 16.09 -0.13 10.12
CA LYS A 155 16.18 0.52 11.43
C LYS A 155 15.13 1.62 11.50
N CYS A 156 14.25 1.51 12.46
CA CYS A 156 13.28 2.54 12.84
C CYS A 156 13.83 3.40 13.95
#